data_96eb628c4570bc4746683bac55284d20
#
_entry.id   96eb628c4570bc4746683bac55284d20
#
_cell.length_a   1.000
_cell.length_b   1.000
_cell.length_c   1.000
_cell.angle_alpha   90.00
_cell.angle_beta   90.00
_cell.angle_gamma   90.00
#
_symmetry.space_group_name_H-M   'P 1'
#
loop_
_entity.id
_entity.type
_entity.pdbx_description
1 polymer ?
#
loop_
_entity_poly.entity_id
_entity_poly.type
_entity_poly.pdbx_seq_one_letter_code
_entity_poly.pdbx_strand_id
1 'polypeptide(L)'
;MTNSPIASKAVPCRRIGTGPLHHFFGYYNKSNWDASGRYLLANQVPMMDADLTPDLVAEVGFFDLHDSDSYFSLGQTTAWNWQMGCQLQWLDGMPGHQFIYNVRTANKASFYPGFGSCIYNVDTKQVRQLPLPIYVAAPNSRYALCVDYRRLYITHETIGYGEHGPPRAMPHAPGDDGIHYMDLASGESHLLLSYRSLREFHPRVSMDRAIHWVSHIEINPASSRILFLHRWTERVKDETCFLHRLITVNPDGTDMRLLECSDHPLPQLADDFDPSAVGTFDYEKSEYQISHPLWMDDSHIIVWGPHNGEIHYHLYEDSEGGEVRVIGRDVLTENGHMTFSPTNKRWLLSDTYPDAATSQRILFLFDMESGLRHDLGSFYTDPDLRKENRCDLHPRWSRDGNQACIDSVHELQRQMYVLDVSHIVGTGGRTAVASNTRIFDKF
;
A
#
# COMPACT_ATOMS: atom_id res chain seq x y z
N MET A 1 8.75 -27.89 -28.02
CA MET A 1 9.06 -26.48 -27.66
C MET A 1 8.21 -26.17 -26.44
N THR A 2 8.81 -26.14 -25.27
CA THR A 2 8.12 -25.69 -24.06
C THR A 2 7.88 -24.19 -24.23
N ASN A 3 6.61 -23.78 -24.36
CA ASN A 3 6.28 -22.35 -24.39
C ASN A 3 6.84 -21.71 -23.12
N SER A 4 7.54 -20.57 -23.26
CA SER A 4 7.96 -19.78 -22.12
C SER A 4 6.72 -19.41 -21.30
N PRO A 5 6.75 -19.53 -19.97
CA PRO A 5 5.65 -19.10 -19.11
C PRO A 5 5.52 -17.57 -19.06
N ILE A 6 6.37 -16.83 -19.77
CA ILE A 6 6.36 -15.36 -19.87
C ILE A 6 6.10 -14.97 -21.33
N ALA A 7 5.04 -14.21 -21.56
CA ALA A 7 4.73 -13.56 -22.82
C ALA A 7 4.98 -12.06 -22.70
N SER A 8 5.85 -11.51 -23.53
CA SER A 8 6.18 -10.09 -23.52
C SER A 8 5.55 -9.39 -24.71
N LYS A 9 4.66 -8.43 -24.45
CA LYS A 9 4.08 -7.55 -25.47
C LYS A 9 3.82 -6.18 -24.86
N ALA A 10 4.65 -5.22 -25.21
CA ALA A 10 4.46 -3.85 -24.73
C ALA A 10 3.04 -3.35 -25.07
N VAL A 11 2.35 -2.85 -24.05
CA VAL A 11 1.04 -2.24 -24.16
C VAL A 11 1.21 -0.74 -24.25
N PRO A 12 0.49 -0.04 -25.14
CA PRO A 12 0.55 1.41 -25.20
C PRO A 12 0.26 2.05 -23.83
N CYS A 13 1.19 2.90 -23.39
CA CYS A 13 1.13 3.59 -22.11
C CYS A 13 0.82 5.07 -22.36
N ARG A 14 -0.33 5.55 -21.87
CA ARG A 14 -0.77 6.94 -22.04
C ARG A 14 -0.47 7.73 -20.77
N ARG A 15 0.34 8.77 -20.91
CA ARG A 15 0.57 9.74 -19.84
C ARG A 15 -0.70 10.52 -19.53
N ILE A 16 -0.99 10.67 -18.23
CA ILE A 16 -2.06 11.47 -17.69
C ILE A 16 -1.54 12.82 -17.28
N GLY A 17 -1.61 13.78 -17.25
CA GLY A 17 -0.99 15.03 -16.80
C GLY A 17 0.10 15.54 -17.71
N THR A 18 0.16 16.85 -17.78
CA THR A 18 1.15 17.59 -18.56
C THR A 18 2.03 18.41 -17.61
N GLY A 19 3.34 18.44 -17.90
CA GLY A 19 4.27 19.27 -17.12
C GLY A 19 3.90 20.77 -17.14
N PRO A 20 4.54 21.62 -16.31
CA PRO A 20 5.78 21.31 -15.59
C PRO A 20 5.60 20.67 -14.20
N LEU A 21 4.38 20.57 -13.68
CA LEU A 21 4.11 20.00 -12.38
C LEU A 21 4.14 18.46 -12.44
N HIS A 22 4.42 17.84 -11.30
CA HIS A 22 4.53 16.40 -11.14
C HIS A 22 3.28 15.85 -10.47
N HIS A 23 2.88 14.63 -10.86
CA HIS A 23 1.66 14.00 -10.34
C HIS A 23 1.94 12.56 -9.96
N PHE A 24 1.38 12.13 -8.84
CA PHE A 24 1.43 10.75 -8.37
C PHE A 24 0.23 10.47 -7.46
N PHE A 25 -0.12 9.22 -7.32
CA PHE A 25 -1.19 8.86 -6.39
C PHE A 25 -0.63 8.39 -5.05
N GLY A 26 0.35 7.51 -5.09
CA GLY A 26 0.92 6.87 -3.92
C GLY A 26 0.77 5.36 -3.99
N TYR A 27 0.23 4.72 -2.94
CA TYR A 27 0.33 3.28 -2.76
C TYR A 27 -0.63 2.47 -3.66
N TYR A 28 -0.26 1.23 -3.94
CA TYR A 28 -0.96 0.32 -4.87
C TYR A 28 -2.30 -0.20 -4.35
N ASN A 29 -2.48 -0.24 -3.03
CA ASN A 29 -3.59 -0.93 -2.34
C ASN A 29 -4.94 -0.19 -2.38
N LYS A 30 -5.00 0.96 -3.01
CA LYS A 30 -6.21 1.78 -3.15
C LYS A 30 -6.48 2.09 -4.61
N SER A 31 -7.75 2.07 -5.02
CA SER A 31 -8.10 2.55 -6.34
C SER A 31 -8.08 4.07 -6.37
N ASN A 32 -7.39 4.63 -7.36
CA ASN A 32 -7.41 6.04 -7.63
C ASN A 32 -8.57 6.47 -8.56
N TRP A 33 -9.25 5.53 -9.24
CA TRP A 33 -10.46 5.82 -9.97
C TRP A 33 -11.69 5.92 -9.06
N ASP A 34 -12.56 6.87 -9.36
CA ASP A 34 -13.91 6.91 -8.81
C ASP A 34 -14.78 5.75 -9.36
N ALA A 35 -15.97 5.57 -8.81
CA ALA A 35 -16.88 4.50 -9.23
C ALA A 35 -17.34 4.63 -10.69
N SER A 36 -17.35 5.82 -11.27
CA SER A 36 -17.73 6.06 -12.67
C SER A 36 -16.60 5.76 -13.66
N GLY A 37 -15.35 5.66 -13.19
CA GLY A 37 -14.17 5.54 -14.03
C GLY A 37 -13.76 6.85 -14.71
N ARG A 38 -14.38 7.98 -14.36
CA ARG A 38 -14.11 9.29 -14.95
C ARG A 38 -13.02 10.06 -14.23
N TYR A 39 -13.05 10.07 -12.89
CA TYR A 39 -12.14 10.86 -12.07
C TYR A 39 -11.01 10.01 -11.52
N LEU A 40 -9.79 10.52 -11.65
CA LEU A 40 -8.56 9.85 -11.21
C LEU A 40 -7.87 10.69 -10.15
N LEU A 41 -7.94 10.30 -8.87
CA LEU A 41 -7.28 11.02 -7.76
C LEU A 41 -5.78 11.10 -7.96
N ALA A 42 -5.19 12.23 -7.60
CA ALA A 42 -3.74 12.48 -7.64
C ALA A 42 -3.31 13.53 -6.62
N ASN A 43 -2.07 13.40 -6.17
CA ASN A 43 -1.29 14.46 -5.55
C ASN A 43 -0.54 15.22 -6.67
N GLN A 44 -0.40 16.55 -6.53
CA GLN A 44 0.38 17.38 -7.43
C GLN A 44 1.44 18.15 -6.65
N VAL A 45 2.66 18.16 -7.14
CA VAL A 45 3.80 18.84 -6.52
C VAL A 45 4.66 19.54 -7.57
N PRO A 46 5.38 20.64 -7.21
CA PRO A 46 6.23 21.37 -8.15
C PRO A 46 7.62 20.75 -8.34
N MET A 47 8.01 19.73 -7.55
CA MET A 47 9.31 19.05 -7.62
C MET A 47 9.14 17.57 -7.92
N MET A 48 10.13 16.94 -8.53
CA MET A 48 10.17 15.51 -8.80
C MET A 48 10.78 14.72 -7.64
N ASP A 49 11.71 15.33 -6.95
CA ASP A 49 12.48 14.83 -5.82
C ASP A 49 12.69 15.95 -4.79
N ALA A 50 12.55 15.65 -3.55
CA ALA A 50 12.93 16.51 -2.43
C ALA A 50 12.93 15.70 -1.16
N ASP A 51 13.83 16.00 -0.24
CA ASP A 51 13.72 15.55 1.14
C ASP A 51 12.44 16.16 1.74
N LEU A 52 11.60 15.30 2.30
CA LEU A 52 10.32 15.73 2.84
C LEU A 52 10.53 16.56 4.10
N THR A 53 9.98 17.77 4.08
CA THR A 53 9.90 18.61 5.27
C THR A 53 8.43 18.84 5.67
N PRO A 54 8.16 19.16 6.94
CA PRO A 54 6.80 19.44 7.39
C PRO A 54 6.09 20.59 6.66
N ASP A 55 6.83 21.40 5.91
CA ASP A 55 6.32 22.58 5.21
C ASP A 55 6.05 22.35 3.71
N LEU A 56 6.53 21.24 3.15
CA LEU A 56 6.32 20.92 1.74
C LEU A 56 4.84 20.67 1.46
N VAL A 57 4.29 21.45 0.55
CA VAL A 57 2.89 21.39 0.15
C VAL A 57 2.72 20.46 -1.04
N ALA A 58 1.77 19.53 -0.93
CA ALA A 58 1.17 18.85 -2.06
C ALA A 58 -0.24 19.37 -2.29
N GLU A 59 -0.60 19.63 -3.54
CA GLU A 59 -1.99 19.84 -3.92
C GLU A 59 -2.71 18.50 -4.05
N VAL A 60 -3.96 18.48 -3.68
CA VAL A 60 -4.84 17.30 -3.68
C VAL A 60 -5.96 17.54 -4.66
N GLY A 61 -6.18 16.60 -5.56
CA GLY A 61 -7.22 16.76 -6.58
C GLY A 61 -7.42 15.49 -7.41
N PHE A 62 -7.96 15.70 -8.60
CA PHE A 62 -8.17 14.62 -9.56
C PHE A 62 -8.00 15.10 -11.00
N PHE A 63 -7.73 14.15 -11.87
CA PHE A 63 -7.85 14.32 -13.32
C PHE A 63 -9.26 13.95 -13.77
N ASP A 64 -9.86 14.76 -14.66
CA ASP A 64 -11.08 14.39 -15.38
C ASP A 64 -10.68 13.76 -16.72
N LEU A 65 -10.78 12.43 -16.81
CA LEU A 65 -10.40 11.67 -18.01
C LEU A 65 -11.32 11.91 -19.22
N HIS A 66 -12.48 12.53 -19.01
CA HIS A 66 -13.43 12.91 -20.06
C HIS A 66 -13.26 14.39 -20.51
N ASP A 67 -12.42 15.16 -19.81
CA ASP A 67 -12.11 16.55 -20.13
C ASP A 67 -10.61 16.72 -20.43
N SER A 68 -10.14 16.00 -21.44
CA SER A 68 -8.75 16.08 -21.91
C SER A 68 -7.70 15.87 -20.81
N ASP A 69 -7.99 15.00 -19.83
CA ASP A 69 -7.15 14.76 -18.66
C ASP A 69 -6.80 16.05 -17.88
N SER A 70 -7.76 16.98 -17.77
CA SER A 70 -7.56 18.23 -17.02
C SER A 70 -7.45 17.92 -15.51
N TYR A 71 -6.43 18.51 -14.85
CA TYR A 71 -6.27 18.38 -13.40
C TYR A 71 -7.05 19.47 -12.65
N PHE A 72 -7.82 19.07 -11.66
CA PHE A 72 -8.57 19.94 -10.77
C PHE A 72 -7.99 19.88 -9.36
N SER A 73 -7.28 20.94 -8.95
CA SER A 73 -6.81 21.11 -7.58
C SER A 73 -7.98 21.49 -6.67
N LEU A 74 -8.17 20.75 -5.57
CA LEU A 74 -9.31 20.89 -4.68
C LEU A 74 -8.91 21.20 -3.22
N GLY A 75 -7.65 20.99 -2.88
CA GLY A 75 -7.12 21.23 -1.54
C GLY A 75 -5.62 21.15 -1.50
N GLN A 76 -5.06 21.41 -0.32
CA GLN A 76 -3.62 21.33 -0.08
C GLN A 76 -3.36 20.59 1.23
N THR A 77 -2.22 19.92 1.30
CA THR A 77 -1.74 19.28 2.52
C THR A 77 -0.23 19.32 2.62
N THR A 78 0.28 19.34 3.85
CA THR A 78 1.68 19.08 4.18
C THR A 78 1.85 17.73 4.92
N ALA A 79 0.78 16.93 5.03
CA ALA A 79 0.79 15.59 5.59
C ALA A 79 0.83 14.56 4.45
N TRP A 80 1.99 14.36 3.85
CA TRP A 80 2.19 13.45 2.74
C TRP A 80 3.62 12.89 2.70
N ASN A 81 3.80 11.82 1.98
CA ASN A 81 5.09 11.25 1.62
C ASN A 81 5.07 10.71 0.19
N TRP A 82 6.25 10.41 -0.38
CA TRP A 82 6.37 9.97 -1.77
C TRP A 82 5.75 8.60 -2.04
N GLN A 83 5.75 7.71 -1.04
CA GLN A 83 5.31 6.33 -1.21
C GLN A 83 3.78 6.18 -1.13
N MET A 84 3.16 6.88 -0.17
CA MET A 84 1.73 6.71 0.12
C MET A 84 0.89 7.96 -0.17
N GLY A 85 1.53 9.03 -0.66
CA GLY A 85 0.87 10.32 -0.79
C GLY A 85 0.33 10.83 0.54
N CYS A 86 -0.82 11.49 0.50
CA CYS A 86 -1.57 11.92 1.67
C CYS A 86 -2.71 10.96 2.02
N GLN A 87 -2.60 9.68 1.70
CA GLN A 87 -3.62 8.64 1.90
C GLN A 87 -4.94 8.93 1.16
N LEU A 88 -4.84 9.44 -0.07
CA LEU A 88 -6.00 9.66 -0.92
C LEU A 88 -6.82 8.38 -1.12
N GLN A 89 -8.13 8.48 -0.91
CA GLN A 89 -9.04 7.37 -1.14
C GLN A 89 -10.45 7.86 -1.45
N TRP A 90 -11.08 7.30 -2.49
CA TRP A 90 -12.52 7.46 -2.73
C TRP A 90 -13.33 6.79 -1.63
N LEU A 91 -14.47 7.39 -1.27
CA LEU A 91 -15.41 6.88 -0.28
C LEU A 91 -16.69 6.41 -1.00
N ASP A 92 -16.58 5.30 -1.74
CA ASP A 92 -17.64 4.80 -2.61
C ASP A 92 -18.93 4.38 -1.86
N GLY A 93 -18.83 4.11 -0.56
CA GLY A 93 -19.99 3.84 0.28
C GLY A 93 -20.74 5.09 0.75
N MET A 94 -20.24 6.29 0.46
CA MET A 94 -20.90 7.56 0.76
C MET A 94 -21.67 8.11 -0.44
N PRO A 95 -22.75 8.89 -0.23
CA PRO A 95 -23.48 9.51 -1.32
C PRO A 95 -22.62 10.53 -2.09
N GLY A 96 -22.73 10.54 -3.43
CA GLY A 96 -22.01 11.45 -4.30
C GLY A 96 -20.52 11.12 -4.42
N HIS A 97 -19.74 12.04 -5.03
CA HIS A 97 -18.31 11.86 -5.23
C HIS A 97 -17.55 12.42 -4.03
N GLN A 98 -17.18 11.57 -3.08
CA GLN A 98 -16.43 11.97 -1.90
C GLN A 98 -15.10 11.23 -1.82
N PHE A 99 -14.05 11.93 -1.38
CA PHE A 99 -12.75 11.33 -1.09
C PHE A 99 -12.19 11.85 0.24
N ILE A 100 -11.28 11.09 0.83
CA ILE A 100 -10.62 11.42 2.08
C ILE A 100 -9.10 11.54 1.87
N TYR A 101 -8.45 12.41 2.65
CA TYR A 101 -7.00 12.59 2.66
C TYR A 101 -6.53 13.14 4.00
N ASN A 102 -5.25 12.94 4.34
CA ASN A 102 -4.63 13.41 5.57
C ASN A 102 -4.19 14.87 5.45
N VAL A 103 -4.28 15.58 6.59
CA VAL A 103 -3.87 16.98 6.73
C VAL A 103 -3.10 17.18 8.02
N ARG A 104 -2.26 18.24 8.07
CA ARG A 104 -1.78 18.77 9.34
C ARG A 104 -2.86 19.65 9.98
N THR A 105 -2.94 19.60 11.29
CA THR A 105 -3.92 20.35 12.06
C THR A 105 -3.30 20.96 13.31
N ALA A 106 -3.83 22.09 13.75
CA ALA A 106 -3.48 22.69 15.03
C ALA A 106 -4.17 21.99 16.24
N ASN A 107 -5.01 20.99 15.99
CA ASN A 107 -5.72 20.28 17.06
C ASN A 107 -4.75 19.49 17.93
N LYS A 108 -4.59 19.95 19.19
CA LYS A 108 -3.75 19.32 20.20
C LYS A 108 -4.51 18.33 21.09
N ALA A 109 -5.83 18.29 20.97
CA ALA A 109 -6.71 17.43 21.78
C ALA A 109 -6.93 16.03 21.16
N SER A 110 -6.44 15.80 19.94
CA SER A 110 -6.46 14.49 19.29
C SER A 110 -5.48 13.51 19.94
N PHE A 111 -5.75 12.22 19.81
CA PHE A 111 -4.77 11.15 20.12
C PHE A 111 -3.46 11.35 19.35
N TYR A 112 -3.55 11.86 18.12
CA TYR A 112 -2.41 12.16 17.25
C TYR A 112 -2.32 13.67 16.99
N PRO A 113 -1.84 14.46 17.99
CA PRO A 113 -1.73 15.91 17.85
C PRO A 113 -0.94 16.31 16.61
N GLY A 114 -1.44 17.28 15.88
CA GLY A 114 -0.79 17.79 14.68
C GLY A 114 -1.24 17.13 13.37
N PHE A 115 -2.03 16.06 13.41
CA PHE A 115 -2.57 15.37 12.24
C PHE A 115 -4.07 15.10 12.36
N GLY A 116 -4.74 15.10 11.23
CA GLY A 116 -6.13 14.75 11.07
C GLY A 116 -6.40 14.34 9.62
N SER A 117 -7.65 14.24 9.24
CA SER A 117 -8.03 14.02 7.86
C SER A 117 -9.18 14.93 7.43
N CYS A 118 -9.40 15.03 6.12
CA CYS A 118 -10.49 15.78 5.52
C CYS A 118 -11.25 14.89 4.55
N ILE A 119 -12.57 14.94 4.59
CA ILE A 119 -13.45 14.45 3.54
C ILE A 119 -13.85 15.63 2.68
N TYR A 120 -13.59 15.50 1.37
CA TYR A 120 -14.01 16.47 0.36
C TYR A 120 -15.16 15.88 -0.48
N ASN A 121 -16.24 16.63 -0.61
CA ASN A 121 -17.35 16.31 -1.50
C ASN A 121 -17.21 17.11 -2.80
N VAL A 122 -16.96 16.43 -3.90
CA VAL A 122 -16.73 17.04 -5.23
C VAL A 122 -17.97 17.78 -5.74
N ASP A 123 -19.15 17.20 -5.49
CA ASP A 123 -20.42 17.74 -6.03
C ASP A 123 -20.84 19.02 -5.31
N THR A 124 -20.67 19.08 -4.00
CA THR A 124 -21.08 20.23 -3.16
C THR A 124 -19.94 21.18 -2.81
N LYS A 125 -18.69 20.77 -3.07
CA LYS A 125 -17.45 21.48 -2.67
C LYS A 125 -17.30 21.68 -1.16
N GLN A 126 -18.00 20.87 -0.37
CA GLN A 126 -17.90 20.92 1.09
C GLN A 126 -16.70 20.11 1.57
N VAL A 127 -16.06 20.63 2.62
CA VAL A 127 -14.96 19.96 3.33
C VAL A 127 -15.40 19.68 4.76
N ARG A 128 -15.20 18.45 5.20
CA ARG A 128 -15.44 18.04 6.59
C ARG A 128 -14.15 17.54 7.20
N GLN A 129 -13.71 18.15 8.29
CA GLN A 129 -12.52 17.72 9.03
C GLN A 129 -12.86 16.57 10.00
N LEU A 130 -11.91 15.65 10.14
CA LEU A 130 -11.95 14.54 11.08
C LEU A 130 -10.74 14.57 12.01
N PRO A 131 -10.88 14.06 13.25
CA PRO A 131 -9.88 14.27 14.29
C PRO A 131 -8.58 13.46 14.12
N LEU A 132 -8.59 12.38 13.37
CA LEU A 132 -7.44 11.48 13.21
C LEU A 132 -6.96 11.38 11.75
N PRO A 133 -5.65 11.20 11.52
CA PRO A 133 -5.13 10.86 10.21
C PRO A 133 -5.47 9.40 9.89
N ILE A 134 -5.98 9.13 8.70
CA ILE A 134 -6.33 7.78 8.28
C ILE A 134 -5.11 7.03 7.73
N TYR A 135 -5.08 5.72 7.91
CA TYR A 135 -4.25 4.81 7.14
C TYR A 135 -5.03 4.23 5.96
N VAL A 136 -6.25 3.77 6.22
CA VAL A 136 -7.17 3.22 5.21
C VAL A 136 -8.61 3.43 5.67
N ALA A 137 -9.51 3.77 4.74
CA ALA A 137 -10.94 3.74 4.96
C ALA A 137 -11.54 2.42 4.47
N ALA A 138 -12.53 1.92 5.19
CA ALA A 138 -13.21 0.68 4.83
C ALA A 138 -13.94 0.81 3.48
N PRO A 139 -13.98 -0.25 2.65
CA PRO A 139 -14.72 -0.25 1.38
C PRO A 139 -16.18 0.21 1.50
N ASN A 140 -16.85 -0.12 2.61
CA ASN A 140 -18.21 0.36 2.90
C ASN A 140 -18.27 1.84 3.36
N SER A 141 -17.14 2.51 3.50
CA SER A 141 -16.98 3.91 3.91
C SER A 141 -17.64 4.27 5.27
N ARG A 142 -17.81 3.28 6.16
CA ARG A 142 -18.37 3.52 7.50
C ARG A 142 -17.32 3.91 8.52
N TYR A 143 -16.12 3.37 8.39
CA TYR A 143 -15.02 3.61 9.32
C TYR A 143 -13.67 3.71 8.60
N ALA A 144 -12.70 4.24 9.30
CA ALA A 144 -11.31 4.22 8.90
C ALA A 144 -10.43 3.69 10.05
N LEU A 145 -9.27 3.14 9.69
CA LEU A 145 -8.23 2.79 10.63
C LEU A 145 -7.14 3.87 10.60
N CYS A 146 -6.69 4.25 11.78
CA CYS A 146 -5.83 5.39 11.99
C CYS A 146 -4.60 4.97 12.81
N VAL A 147 -3.46 5.57 12.52
CA VAL A 147 -2.19 5.35 13.25
C VAL A 147 -1.45 6.66 13.46
N ASP A 148 -0.49 6.66 14.38
CA ASP A 148 0.40 7.81 14.56
C ASP A 148 1.48 7.88 13.47
N TYR A 149 1.35 8.83 12.54
CA TYR A 149 2.30 9.03 11.46
C TYR A 149 3.68 9.54 11.94
N ARG A 150 3.76 10.10 13.15
CA ARG A 150 5.04 10.46 13.79
C ARG A 150 5.80 9.21 14.20
N ARG A 151 5.08 8.20 14.72
CA ARG A 151 5.66 6.89 15.03
C ARG A 151 6.18 6.24 13.75
N LEU A 152 5.39 6.25 12.69
CA LEU A 152 5.81 5.74 11.38
C LEU A 152 7.04 6.48 10.87
N TYR A 153 7.10 7.81 10.99
CA TYR A 153 8.28 8.58 10.56
C TYR A 153 9.56 8.21 11.31
N ILE A 154 9.45 7.85 12.58
CA ILE A 154 10.61 7.41 13.39
C ILE A 154 11.03 5.97 13.08
N THR A 155 10.06 5.07 12.88
CA THR A 155 10.29 3.63 12.73
C THR A 155 10.40 3.17 11.28
N HIS A 156 9.84 3.93 10.35
CA HIS A 156 9.78 3.63 8.93
C HIS A 156 9.54 4.94 8.15
N GLU A 157 10.58 5.75 8.06
CA GLU A 157 10.55 7.14 7.58
C GLU A 157 9.79 7.32 6.25
N THR A 158 9.98 6.38 5.31
CA THR A 158 9.41 6.43 3.96
C THR A 158 7.88 6.48 3.93
N ILE A 159 7.19 6.03 4.99
CA ILE A 159 5.72 5.99 5.06
C ILE A 159 5.12 6.87 6.17
N GLY A 160 5.96 7.61 6.88
CA GLY A 160 5.55 8.53 7.94
C GLY A 160 5.41 9.98 7.49
N TYR A 161 5.09 10.85 8.44
CA TYR A 161 5.08 12.30 8.25
C TYR A 161 5.97 12.95 9.29
N GLY A 162 7.04 13.63 8.85
CA GLY A 162 7.97 14.34 9.73
C GLY A 162 7.29 15.45 10.56
N GLU A 163 7.88 15.79 11.70
CA GLU A 163 7.48 16.94 12.54
C GLU A 163 8.55 18.02 12.53
N HIS A 164 8.19 19.24 12.93
CA HIS A 164 9.17 20.27 13.22
C HIS A 164 9.95 19.96 14.49
N GLY A 165 11.24 20.17 14.46
CA GLY A 165 12.13 19.97 15.61
C GLY A 165 12.68 18.54 15.70
N PRO A 166 13.39 18.24 16.80
CA PRO A 166 14.00 16.94 16.99
C PRO A 166 12.92 15.85 17.19
N PRO A 167 13.16 14.61 16.71
CA PRO A 167 12.26 13.50 16.92
C PRO A 167 11.96 13.32 18.42
N ARG A 168 10.71 13.11 18.75
CA ARG A 168 10.29 12.80 20.12
C ARG A 168 10.69 11.38 20.48
N ALA A 169 11.03 11.16 21.74
CA ALA A 169 11.15 9.81 22.25
C ALA A 169 9.78 9.11 22.18
N MET A 170 9.75 7.95 21.52
CA MET A 170 8.53 7.15 21.41
C MET A 170 8.59 5.99 22.41
N PRO A 171 7.51 5.76 23.20
CA PRO A 171 7.39 4.57 24.02
C PRO A 171 7.48 3.30 23.16
N HIS A 172 8.11 2.25 23.65
CA HIS A 172 8.37 1.04 22.90
C HIS A 172 7.04 0.31 22.52
N ALA A 173 6.26 -0.06 23.52
CA ALA A 173 4.96 -0.73 23.34
C ALA A 173 3.90 -0.09 24.26
N PRO A 174 3.42 1.13 23.96
CA PRO A 174 2.45 1.82 24.80
C PRO A 174 1.09 1.11 24.81
N GLY A 175 0.34 1.30 25.89
CA GLY A 175 -1.02 0.78 26.04
C GLY A 175 -2.11 1.73 25.55
N ASP A 176 -1.72 2.95 25.17
CA ASP A 176 -2.60 4.05 24.76
C ASP A 176 -2.34 4.54 23.33
N ASP A 177 -1.49 3.82 22.58
CA ASP A 177 -1.20 4.06 21.16
C ASP A 177 -1.22 2.72 20.39
N GLY A 178 -1.56 2.77 19.11
CA GLY A 178 -1.68 1.58 18.25
C GLY A 178 -2.55 1.83 17.04
N ILE A 179 -3.48 0.93 16.75
CA ILE A 179 -4.49 1.10 15.70
C ILE A 179 -5.75 1.68 16.32
N HIS A 180 -6.19 2.84 15.84
CA HIS A 180 -7.47 3.43 16.21
C HIS A 180 -8.53 3.17 15.15
N TYR A 181 -9.73 2.87 15.60
CA TYR A 181 -10.95 2.89 14.79
C TYR A 181 -11.55 4.30 14.84
N MET A 182 -12.00 4.82 13.71
CA MET A 182 -12.71 6.09 13.61
C MET A 182 -13.96 5.92 12.75
N ASP A 183 -15.13 6.20 13.31
CA ASP A 183 -16.39 6.26 12.55
C ASP A 183 -16.37 7.45 11.61
N LEU A 184 -16.55 7.22 10.31
CA LEU A 184 -16.46 8.28 9.32
C LEU A 184 -17.68 9.21 9.29
N ALA A 185 -18.81 8.84 9.85
CA ALA A 185 -19.98 9.70 9.92
C ALA A 185 -19.91 10.68 11.08
N SER A 186 -19.56 10.19 12.27
CA SER A 186 -19.51 11.03 13.50
C SER A 186 -18.13 11.65 13.75
N GLY A 187 -17.05 10.98 13.31
CA GLY A 187 -15.67 11.29 13.70
C GLY A 187 -15.30 10.74 15.08
N GLU A 188 -16.21 10.03 15.76
CA GLU A 188 -15.89 9.36 17.02
C GLU A 188 -14.84 8.28 16.83
N SER A 189 -13.91 8.17 17.77
CA SER A 189 -12.79 7.24 17.65
C SER A 189 -12.42 6.58 18.97
N HIS A 190 -11.88 5.39 18.89
CA HIS A 190 -11.36 4.64 20.03
C HIS A 190 -10.14 3.83 19.63
N LEU A 191 -9.31 3.47 20.62
CA LEU A 191 -8.19 2.57 20.43
C LEU A 191 -8.72 1.16 20.20
N LEU A 192 -8.47 0.61 19.01
CA LEU A 192 -8.86 -0.75 18.65
C LEU A 192 -7.87 -1.78 19.19
N LEU A 193 -6.57 -1.58 18.89
CA LEU A 193 -5.47 -2.44 19.34
C LEU A 193 -4.30 -1.57 19.81
N SER A 194 -3.82 -1.80 21.02
CA SER A 194 -2.62 -1.13 21.52
C SER A 194 -1.34 -1.87 21.10
N TYR A 195 -0.21 -1.16 21.03
CA TYR A 195 1.09 -1.81 20.83
C TYR A 195 1.43 -2.77 21.98
N ARG A 196 0.94 -2.49 23.19
CA ARG A 196 1.07 -3.42 24.34
C ARG A 196 0.30 -4.72 24.08
N SER A 197 -0.96 -4.66 23.68
CA SER A 197 -1.75 -5.84 23.37
C SER A 197 -1.17 -6.63 22.20
N LEU A 198 -0.65 -5.93 21.20
CA LEU A 198 0.07 -6.59 20.11
C LEU A 198 1.31 -7.31 20.61
N ARG A 199 2.16 -6.70 21.42
CA ARG A 199 3.34 -7.37 22.00
C ARG A 199 2.96 -8.61 22.83
N GLU A 200 1.86 -8.55 23.57
CA GLU A 200 1.37 -9.63 24.45
C GLU A 200 0.70 -10.77 23.68
N PHE A 201 0.24 -10.54 22.46
CA PHE A 201 -0.30 -11.57 21.58
C PHE A 201 0.82 -12.39 20.95
N HIS A 202 0.92 -13.70 21.26
CA HIS A 202 2.02 -14.59 20.84
C HIS A 202 3.40 -13.96 21.04
N PRO A 203 3.81 -13.66 22.29
CA PRO A 203 5.00 -12.86 22.59
C PRO A 203 6.29 -13.56 22.15
N ARG A 204 7.29 -12.78 21.75
CA ARG A 204 8.63 -13.21 21.37
C ARG A 204 9.66 -12.46 22.19
N VAL A 205 10.76 -13.10 22.56
CA VAL A 205 11.86 -12.47 23.33
C VAL A 205 12.39 -11.22 22.62
N SER A 206 12.46 -11.24 21.29
CA SER A 206 12.89 -10.10 20.46
C SER A 206 11.96 -8.87 20.55
N MET A 207 10.79 -9.00 21.15
CA MET A 207 9.82 -7.90 21.34
C MET A 207 10.05 -7.13 22.65
N ASP A 208 10.76 -7.67 23.63
CA ASP A 208 10.75 -7.15 24.98
C ASP A 208 11.29 -5.72 25.11
N ARG A 209 12.35 -5.39 24.36
CA ARG A 209 12.98 -4.07 24.35
C ARG A 209 12.76 -3.29 23.06
N ALA A 210 12.03 -3.89 22.12
CA ALA A 210 11.84 -3.32 20.80
C ALA A 210 10.80 -2.19 20.82
N ILE A 211 10.95 -1.24 19.91
CA ILE A 211 9.88 -0.33 19.52
C ILE A 211 8.97 -1.03 18.52
N HIS A 212 7.68 -0.89 18.71
CA HIS A 212 6.65 -1.54 17.89
C HIS A 212 5.90 -0.55 17.02
N TRP A 213 5.52 -0.96 15.81
CA TRP A 213 4.63 -0.21 14.92
C TRP A 213 3.83 -1.17 14.04
N VAL A 214 2.88 -0.61 13.30
CA VAL A 214 2.08 -1.33 12.30
C VAL A 214 2.15 -0.63 10.96
N SER A 215 2.05 -1.40 9.89
CA SER A 215 2.01 -0.89 8.52
C SER A 215 1.21 -1.86 7.64
N HIS A 216 1.00 -1.51 6.37
CA HIS A 216 0.25 -2.33 5.42
C HIS A 216 -1.12 -2.74 5.98
N ILE A 217 -1.82 -1.76 6.61
CA ILE A 217 -3.15 -2.01 7.13
C ILE A 217 -4.12 -2.03 5.97
N GLU A 218 -4.85 -3.14 5.84
CA GLU A 218 -5.83 -3.39 4.80
C GLU A 218 -7.15 -3.84 5.41
N ILE A 219 -8.24 -3.60 4.71
CA ILE A 219 -9.57 -4.05 5.10
C ILE A 219 -10.11 -4.89 3.95
N ASN A 220 -10.66 -6.07 4.23
CA ASN A 220 -11.19 -6.95 3.20
C ASN A 220 -12.38 -6.30 2.45
N PRO A 221 -12.73 -6.78 1.24
CA PRO A 221 -13.83 -6.21 0.45
C PRO A 221 -15.16 -6.11 1.20
N ALA A 222 -15.50 -7.10 2.04
CA ALA A 222 -16.72 -7.08 2.86
C ALA A 222 -16.66 -6.09 4.05
N SER A 223 -15.52 -5.45 4.30
CA SER A 223 -15.31 -4.55 5.46
C SER A 223 -15.48 -5.24 6.81
N SER A 224 -15.23 -6.53 6.87
CA SER A 224 -15.45 -7.40 8.03
C SER A 224 -14.18 -7.94 8.67
N ARG A 225 -13.03 -7.83 7.98
CA ARG A 225 -11.72 -8.27 8.49
C ARG A 225 -10.66 -7.22 8.17
N ILE A 226 -9.70 -7.09 9.05
CA ILE A 226 -8.54 -6.21 8.96
C ILE A 226 -7.30 -7.09 8.89
N LEU A 227 -6.37 -6.80 8.02
CA LEU A 227 -5.01 -7.33 8.05
C LEU A 227 -4.01 -6.20 8.30
N PHE A 228 -2.86 -6.54 8.87
CA PHE A 228 -1.73 -5.62 9.00
C PHE A 228 -0.43 -6.37 9.26
N LEU A 229 0.68 -5.70 8.95
CA LEU A 229 1.99 -6.11 9.42
C LEU A 229 2.29 -5.44 10.76
N HIS A 230 2.46 -6.25 11.81
CA HIS A 230 3.04 -5.81 13.05
C HIS A 230 4.56 -5.96 12.96
N ARG A 231 5.27 -4.88 13.20
CA ARG A 231 6.72 -4.78 13.06
C ARG A 231 7.36 -4.34 14.37
N TRP A 232 8.60 -4.76 14.59
CA TRP A 232 9.35 -4.34 15.78
C TRP A 232 10.86 -4.38 15.54
N THR A 233 11.61 -3.51 16.23
CA THR A 233 13.07 -3.47 16.21
C THR A 233 13.61 -2.86 17.49
N GLU A 234 14.83 -3.27 17.89
CA GLU A 234 15.61 -2.55 18.88
C GLU A 234 16.46 -1.41 18.26
N ARG A 235 16.55 -1.32 16.93
CA ARG A 235 17.42 -0.43 16.14
C ARG A 235 16.61 0.47 15.21
N VAL A 236 16.00 1.50 15.76
CA VAL A 236 15.01 2.36 15.07
C VAL A 236 15.56 3.09 13.84
N LYS A 237 16.87 3.31 13.73
CA LYS A 237 17.47 4.03 12.60
C LYS A 237 17.87 3.13 11.44
N ASP A 238 17.62 1.85 11.56
CA ASP A 238 18.02 0.86 10.59
C ASP A 238 16.76 0.23 9.97
N GLU A 239 16.29 0.83 8.89
CA GLU A 239 15.09 0.38 8.16
C GLU A 239 15.21 -1.06 7.66
N THR A 240 16.40 -1.64 7.71
CA THR A 240 16.65 -3.01 7.24
C THR A 240 16.68 -4.03 8.38
N CYS A 241 16.58 -3.59 9.63
CA CYS A 241 16.74 -4.43 10.82
C CYS A 241 15.46 -4.51 11.65
N PHE A 242 14.34 -4.85 11.06
CA PHE A 242 13.12 -5.08 11.79
C PHE A 242 12.48 -6.45 11.49
N LEU A 243 11.80 -6.98 12.47
CA LEU A 243 11.06 -8.22 12.38
C LEU A 243 9.60 -7.96 12.07
N HIS A 244 8.92 -8.95 11.50
CA HIS A 244 7.56 -8.83 11.01
C HIS A 244 6.69 -9.98 11.44
N ARG A 245 5.39 -9.72 11.49
CA ARG A 245 4.36 -10.74 11.46
C ARG A 245 3.09 -10.25 10.79
N LEU A 246 2.41 -11.16 10.12
CA LEU A 246 1.13 -10.93 9.46
C LEU A 246 0.00 -11.31 10.42
N ILE A 247 -0.85 -10.35 10.72
CA ILE A 247 -1.96 -10.51 11.65
C ILE A 247 -3.26 -10.10 10.97
N THR A 248 -4.34 -10.82 11.28
CA THR A 248 -5.71 -10.42 10.96
C THR A 248 -6.55 -10.29 12.22
N VAL A 249 -7.61 -9.47 12.15
CA VAL A 249 -8.50 -9.21 13.29
C VAL A 249 -9.86 -8.70 12.81
N ASN A 250 -10.92 -8.88 13.60
CA ASN A 250 -12.21 -8.25 13.33
C ASN A 250 -12.16 -6.72 13.61
N PRO A 251 -13.04 -5.91 12.98
CA PRO A 251 -13.11 -4.46 13.22
C PRO A 251 -13.48 -4.05 14.65
N ASP A 252 -13.94 -4.98 15.48
CA ASP A 252 -14.19 -4.78 16.91
C ASP A 252 -13.00 -5.21 17.81
N GLY A 253 -11.88 -5.64 17.21
CA GLY A 253 -10.68 -6.10 17.92
C GLY A 253 -10.73 -7.55 18.38
N THR A 254 -11.80 -8.28 18.11
CA THR A 254 -11.93 -9.72 18.42
C THR A 254 -11.34 -10.62 17.35
N ASP A 255 -11.17 -11.90 17.63
CA ASP A 255 -10.70 -12.93 16.69
C ASP A 255 -9.39 -12.53 15.97
N MET A 256 -8.39 -12.15 16.77
CA MET A 256 -7.04 -11.85 16.26
C MET A 256 -6.31 -13.14 15.94
N ARG A 257 -5.78 -13.26 14.70
CA ARG A 257 -5.09 -14.44 14.18
C ARG A 257 -3.68 -14.10 13.74
N LEU A 258 -2.72 -14.96 14.07
CA LEU A 258 -1.35 -14.89 13.57
C LEU A 258 -1.22 -15.82 12.36
N LEU A 259 -1.06 -15.25 11.16
CA LEU A 259 -0.96 -16.03 9.93
C LEU A 259 0.49 -16.37 9.58
N GLU A 260 1.44 -15.43 9.82
CA GLU A 260 2.87 -15.63 9.54
C GLU A 260 3.71 -14.81 10.51
N CYS A 261 4.91 -15.31 10.81
CA CYS A 261 5.88 -14.59 11.66
C CYS A 261 7.31 -14.87 11.20
N SER A 262 8.02 -13.82 10.84
CA SER A 262 9.46 -13.90 10.59
C SER A 262 10.22 -13.40 11.83
N ASP A 263 10.49 -14.29 12.76
CA ASP A 263 11.19 -13.97 14.01
C ASP A 263 12.58 -14.64 14.12
N HIS A 264 13.15 -15.03 13.01
CA HIS A 264 14.53 -15.49 12.97
C HIS A 264 15.46 -14.41 13.51
N PRO A 265 16.59 -14.79 14.16
CA PRO A 265 17.53 -13.81 14.60
C PRO A 265 17.95 -12.96 13.39
N LEU A 266 17.76 -11.65 13.52
CA LEU A 266 18.28 -10.71 12.53
C LEU A 266 19.78 -11.03 12.34
N PRO A 267 20.30 -10.95 11.11
CA PRO A 267 21.73 -11.03 10.90
C PRO A 267 22.37 -10.11 11.94
N GLN A 268 23.27 -10.63 12.77
CA GLN A 268 23.99 -9.82 13.72
C GLN A 268 24.80 -8.80 12.92
N LEU A 269 24.23 -7.65 12.71
CA LEU A 269 24.96 -6.52 12.17
C LEU A 269 25.99 -6.16 13.24
N ALA A 270 27.25 -6.07 12.82
CA ALA A 270 28.33 -5.64 13.70
C ALA A 270 27.95 -4.30 14.35
N ASP A 271 28.43 -4.05 15.59
CA ASP A 271 28.14 -2.80 16.30
C ASP A 271 28.61 -1.54 15.54
N ASP A 272 29.53 -1.71 14.58
CA ASP A 272 30.06 -0.70 13.66
C ASP A 272 29.37 -0.69 12.28
N PHE A 273 28.25 -1.39 12.12
CA PHE A 273 27.50 -1.41 10.88
C PHE A 273 27.09 0.00 10.47
N ASP A 274 27.57 0.40 9.29
CA ASP A 274 27.21 1.67 8.67
C ASP A 274 25.87 1.51 7.92
N PRO A 275 24.79 2.16 8.37
CA PRO A 275 23.51 2.11 7.66
C PRO A 275 23.60 2.62 6.21
N SER A 276 24.58 3.47 5.88
CA SER A 276 24.82 3.91 4.51
C SER A 276 25.44 2.81 3.62
N ALA A 277 26.03 1.78 4.22
CA ALA A 277 26.54 0.59 3.55
C ALA A 277 25.44 -0.44 3.23
N VAL A 278 24.19 -0.17 3.59
CA VAL A 278 23.00 -1.02 3.38
C VAL A 278 22.74 -1.31 1.90
N GLY A 279 23.32 -0.58 0.97
CA GLY A 279 23.31 -0.91 -0.45
C GLY A 279 23.89 -2.29 -0.81
N THR A 280 24.46 -3.02 0.16
CA THR A 280 24.98 -4.38 -0.01
C THR A 280 24.07 -5.46 0.59
N PHE A 281 23.13 -5.12 1.47
CA PHE A 281 22.14 -6.05 2.02
C PHE A 281 20.82 -5.87 1.27
N ASP A 282 20.52 -6.82 0.42
CA ASP A 282 19.25 -6.84 -0.30
C ASP A 282 18.14 -7.32 0.63
N TYR A 283 17.56 -6.37 1.37
CA TYR A 283 16.48 -6.64 2.30
C TYR A 283 15.25 -7.24 1.59
N GLU A 284 14.99 -6.84 0.35
CA GLU A 284 13.89 -7.35 -0.47
C GLU A 284 14.04 -8.84 -0.79
N LYS A 285 15.27 -9.33 -0.81
CA LYS A 285 15.61 -10.75 -0.98
C LYS A 285 15.90 -11.45 0.33
N SER A 286 15.73 -10.78 1.48
CA SER A 286 15.99 -11.42 2.76
C SER A 286 14.92 -12.46 3.08
N GLU A 287 15.34 -13.58 3.65
CA GLU A 287 14.47 -14.66 4.13
C GLU A 287 13.56 -14.24 5.31
N TYR A 288 13.65 -13.00 5.76
CA TYR A 288 12.94 -12.49 6.92
C TYR A 288 11.82 -11.53 6.55
N GLN A 289 11.78 -11.01 5.34
CA GLN A 289 10.82 -9.99 4.96
C GLN A 289 9.45 -10.56 4.61
N ILE A 290 8.42 -10.12 5.34
CA ILE A 290 7.03 -10.24 4.92
C ILE A 290 6.63 -8.89 4.29
N SER A 291 6.22 -8.89 3.02
CA SER A 291 6.01 -7.67 2.25
C SER A 291 4.72 -7.70 1.45
N HIS A 292 4.12 -6.54 1.27
CA HIS A 292 2.99 -6.27 0.39
C HIS A 292 1.77 -7.21 0.57
N PRO A 293 1.28 -7.47 1.81
CA PRO A 293 0.08 -8.26 1.98
C PRO A 293 -1.13 -7.54 1.36
N LEU A 294 -2.01 -8.31 0.73
CA LEU A 294 -3.24 -7.79 0.13
C LEU A 294 -4.36 -8.84 0.19
N TRP A 295 -5.59 -8.41 0.47
CA TRP A 295 -6.75 -9.26 0.32
C TRP A 295 -7.03 -9.60 -1.15
N MET A 296 -7.06 -10.89 -1.47
CA MET A 296 -7.57 -11.36 -2.76
C MET A 296 -9.11 -11.27 -2.79
N ASP A 297 -9.74 -11.71 -1.71
CA ASP A 297 -11.18 -11.74 -1.46
C ASP A 297 -11.45 -11.55 0.03
N ASP A 298 -12.62 -11.96 0.53
CA ASP A 298 -12.98 -11.78 1.95
C ASP A 298 -12.23 -12.72 2.90
N SER A 299 -11.54 -13.74 2.39
CA SER A 299 -10.95 -14.82 3.18
C SER A 299 -9.53 -15.24 2.78
N HIS A 300 -9.01 -14.71 1.65
CA HIS A 300 -7.67 -15.06 1.19
C HIS A 300 -6.77 -13.84 1.05
N ILE A 301 -5.51 -14.00 1.48
CA ILE A 301 -4.49 -12.95 1.49
C ILE A 301 -3.28 -13.41 0.71
N ILE A 302 -2.86 -12.64 -0.30
CA ILE A 302 -1.57 -12.85 -0.96
C ILE A 302 -0.51 -12.00 -0.28
N VAL A 303 0.70 -12.55 -0.13
CA VAL A 303 1.84 -11.85 0.45
C VAL A 303 3.15 -12.40 -0.10
N TRP A 304 4.13 -11.53 -0.29
CA TRP A 304 5.51 -11.95 -0.55
C TRP A 304 6.22 -12.17 0.79
N GLY A 305 6.90 -13.30 0.95
CA GLY A 305 7.69 -13.54 2.16
C GLY A 305 8.04 -15.00 2.38
N PRO A 306 8.72 -15.28 3.50
CA PRO A 306 9.08 -16.63 3.90
C PRO A 306 7.86 -17.40 4.43
N HIS A 307 7.77 -18.66 4.05
CA HIS A 307 6.91 -19.65 4.68
C HIS A 307 7.57 -21.00 4.58
N ASN A 308 7.74 -21.70 5.72
CA ASN A 308 8.41 -23.02 5.81
C ASN A 308 9.80 -23.05 5.14
N GLY A 309 10.56 -21.95 5.18
CA GLY A 309 11.92 -21.85 4.62
C GLY A 309 11.98 -21.55 3.13
N GLU A 310 10.86 -21.28 2.47
CA GLU A 310 10.81 -20.87 1.06
C GLU A 310 10.29 -19.43 0.95
N ILE A 311 10.89 -18.61 0.08
CA ILE A 311 10.49 -17.21 -0.16
C ILE A 311 9.78 -17.14 -1.50
N HIS A 312 8.49 -16.87 -1.45
CA HIS A 312 7.60 -16.78 -2.62
C HIS A 312 6.43 -15.84 -2.36
N TYR A 313 5.58 -15.66 -3.37
CA TYR A 313 4.21 -15.23 -3.17
C TYR A 313 3.42 -16.40 -2.56
N HIS A 314 2.87 -16.17 -1.39
CA HIS A 314 2.03 -17.14 -0.68
C HIS A 314 0.60 -16.63 -0.60
N LEU A 315 -0.36 -17.49 -0.86
CA LEU A 315 -1.78 -17.23 -0.65
C LEU A 315 -2.21 -17.94 0.64
N TYR A 316 -2.57 -17.15 1.64
CA TYR A 316 -3.03 -17.60 2.95
C TYR A 316 -4.55 -17.61 3.01
N GLU A 317 -5.14 -18.64 3.57
CA GLU A 317 -6.51 -18.61 4.06
C GLU A 317 -6.55 -17.87 5.43
N ASP A 318 -7.50 -16.94 5.61
CA ASP A 318 -7.68 -16.23 6.89
C ASP A 318 -8.35 -17.12 7.92
N SER A 319 -7.63 -18.14 8.36
CA SER A 319 -8.04 -19.04 9.44
C SER A 319 -6.81 -19.51 10.22
N GLU A 320 -6.99 -19.85 11.50
CA GLU A 320 -5.90 -20.39 12.31
C GLU A 320 -5.47 -21.77 11.77
N GLY A 321 -4.21 -21.87 11.36
CA GLY A 321 -3.69 -23.08 10.70
C GLY A 321 -4.28 -23.31 9.30
N GLY A 322 -4.80 -22.27 8.66
CA GLY A 322 -5.35 -22.29 7.31
C GLY A 322 -4.35 -22.73 6.25
N GLU A 323 -4.86 -23.07 5.09
CA GLU A 323 -4.03 -23.48 3.96
C GLU A 323 -3.14 -22.32 3.49
N VAL A 324 -1.88 -22.64 3.17
CA VAL A 324 -0.93 -21.71 2.56
C VAL A 324 -0.41 -22.32 1.26
N ARG A 325 -0.56 -21.59 0.16
CA ARG A 325 -0.16 -22.06 -1.17
C ARG A 325 0.83 -21.10 -1.82
N VAL A 326 1.86 -21.65 -2.47
CA VAL A 326 2.78 -20.88 -3.30
C VAL A 326 2.11 -20.53 -4.62
N ILE A 327 2.21 -19.25 -5.02
CA ILE A 327 1.67 -18.73 -6.28
C ILE A 327 2.82 -18.43 -7.23
N GLY A 328 2.74 -18.96 -8.45
CA GLY A 328 3.68 -18.63 -9.53
C GLY A 328 5.14 -18.97 -9.24
N ARG A 329 5.43 -20.09 -8.56
CA ARG A 329 6.76 -20.52 -8.06
C ARG A 329 7.92 -20.19 -8.99
N ASP A 330 7.82 -20.55 -10.28
CA ASP A 330 8.89 -20.42 -11.26
C ASP A 330 8.77 -19.17 -12.15
N VAL A 331 7.76 -18.33 -11.89
CA VAL A 331 7.40 -17.18 -12.74
C VAL A 331 7.42 -15.88 -11.97
N LEU A 332 6.92 -15.91 -10.72
CA LEU A 332 6.90 -14.77 -9.80
C LEU A 332 8.05 -14.93 -8.79
N THR A 333 9.27 -14.67 -9.26
CA THR A 333 10.50 -14.95 -8.51
C THR A 333 11.05 -13.73 -7.76
N GLU A 334 10.39 -12.58 -7.87
CA GLU A 334 10.82 -11.32 -7.28
C GLU A 334 9.65 -10.64 -6.57
N ASN A 335 9.96 -9.92 -5.49
CA ASN A 335 9.00 -9.09 -4.78
C ASN A 335 8.51 -7.94 -5.67
N GLY A 336 7.28 -7.48 -5.44
CA GLY A 336 6.66 -6.36 -6.13
C GLY A 336 5.34 -5.96 -5.51
N HIS A 337 4.73 -4.92 -6.06
CA HIS A 337 3.45 -4.38 -5.61
C HIS A 337 2.32 -5.02 -6.42
N MET A 338 1.41 -5.70 -5.75
CA MET A 338 0.40 -6.51 -6.45
C MET A 338 -1.02 -6.09 -6.11
N THR A 339 -1.90 -6.17 -7.10
CA THR A 339 -3.33 -5.96 -6.93
C THR A 339 -4.14 -6.94 -7.77
N PHE A 340 -5.25 -7.44 -7.21
CA PHE A 340 -6.18 -8.26 -7.98
C PHE A 340 -7.17 -7.41 -8.75
N SER A 341 -7.53 -7.86 -9.95
CA SER A 341 -8.61 -7.23 -10.70
C SER A 341 -9.90 -7.16 -9.86
N PRO A 342 -10.56 -6.01 -9.80
CA PRO A 342 -11.79 -5.85 -9.03
C PRO A 342 -12.95 -6.71 -9.56
N THR A 343 -12.91 -7.04 -10.85
CA THR A 343 -14.00 -7.76 -11.53
C THR A 343 -13.72 -9.24 -11.74
N ASN A 344 -12.43 -9.65 -11.76
CA ASN A 344 -12.06 -11.04 -12.00
C ASN A 344 -10.73 -11.39 -11.30
N LYS A 345 -10.79 -12.09 -10.18
CA LYS A 345 -9.64 -12.47 -9.34
C LYS A 345 -8.64 -13.43 -10.02
N ARG A 346 -8.94 -13.91 -11.21
CA ARG A 346 -7.99 -14.60 -12.07
C ARG A 346 -6.77 -13.73 -12.39
N TRP A 347 -6.94 -12.41 -12.50
CA TRP A 347 -5.89 -11.50 -12.94
C TRP A 347 -5.24 -10.78 -11.75
N LEU A 348 -3.94 -11.00 -11.59
CA LEU A 348 -3.06 -10.28 -10.69
C LEU A 348 -2.22 -9.29 -11.50
N LEU A 349 -2.29 -8.02 -11.17
CA LEU A 349 -1.43 -6.95 -11.72
C LEU A 349 -0.31 -6.70 -10.73
N SER A 350 0.93 -6.67 -11.20
CA SER A 350 2.10 -6.43 -10.35
C SER A 350 3.23 -5.75 -11.10
N ASP A 351 4.22 -5.27 -10.35
CA ASP A 351 5.48 -4.76 -10.86
C ASP A 351 6.66 -5.57 -10.30
N THR A 352 7.88 -5.22 -10.73
CA THR A 352 9.14 -5.65 -10.11
C THR A 352 9.84 -4.46 -9.48
N TYR A 353 10.76 -4.71 -8.56
CA TYR A 353 11.78 -3.72 -8.21
C TYR A 353 12.72 -3.46 -9.38
N PRO A 354 13.49 -2.34 -9.39
CA PRO A 354 14.37 -2.04 -10.51
C PRO A 354 15.50 -3.06 -10.59
N ASP A 355 15.74 -3.56 -11.80
CA ASP A 355 16.94 -4.33 -12.10
C ASP A 355 18.20 -3.48 -11.87
N ALA A 356 19.17 -4.00 -11.13
CA ALA A 356 20.35 -3.23 -10.69
C ALA A 356 21.25 -2.78 -11.86
N ALA A 357 21.25 -3.49 -12.99
CA ALA A 357 22.10 -3.17 -14.13
C ALA A 357 21.44 -2.19 -15.11
N THR A 358 20.12 -2.26 -15.25
CA THR A 358 19.36 -1.52 -16.26
C THR A 358 18.49 -0.42 -15.68
N SER A 359 18.25 -0.41 -14.37
CA SER A 359 17.29 0.47 -13.68
C SER A 359 15.87 0.38 -14.25
N GLN A 360 15.51 -0.78 -14.81
CA GLN A 360 14.20 -1.03 -15.39
C GLN A 360 13.32 -1.80 -14.42
N ARG A 361 12.04 -1.44 -14.36
CA ARG A 361 10.97 -2.17 -13.68
C ARG A 361 10.03 -2.75 -14.71
N ILE A 362 9.58 -3.97 -14.48
CA ILE A 362 8.62 -4.62 -15.36
C ILE A 362 7.23 -4.49 -14.73
N LEU A 363 6.26 -3.99 -15.49
CA LEU A 363 4.85 -4.08 -15.18
C LEU A 363 4.28 -5.32 -15.87
N PHE A 364 3.52 -6.13 -15.14
CA PHE A 364 2.98 -7.38 -15.70
C PHE A 364 1.61 -7.75 -15.13
N LEU A 365 0.90 -8.58 -15.89
CA LEU A 365 -0.26 -9.34 -15.44
C LEU A 365 0.12 -10.79 -15.23
N PHE A 366 -0.40 -11.40 -14.20
CA PHE A 366 -0.27 -12.83 -13.97
C PHE A 366 -1.67 -13.48 -13.98
N ASP A 367 -1.81 -14.52 -14.80
CA ASP A 367 -3.03 -15.30 -14.90
C ASP A 367 -2.99 -16.44 -13.87
N MET A 368 -3.76 -16.30 -12.81
CA MET A 368 -3.86 -17.26 -11.72
C MET A 368 -4.34 -18.65 -12.16
N GLU A 369 -5.05 -18.76 -13.31
CA GLU A 369 -5.56 -20.04 -13.80
C GLU A 369 -4.54 -20.79 -14.66
N SER A 370 -3.84 -20.08 -15.55
CA SER A 370 -2.87 -20.71 -16.46
C SER A 370 -1.43 -20.69 -15.95
N GLY A 371 -1.13 -19.86 -14.95
CA GLY A 371 0.24 -19.61 -14.49
C GLY A 371 1.08 -18.80 -15.47
N LEU A 372 0.46 -18.14 -16.45
CA LEU A 372 1.16 -17.34 -17.45
C LEU A 372 1.33 -15.89 -16.99
N ARG A 373 2.55 -15.37 -17.11
CA ARG A 373 2.87 -13.96 -16.91
C ARG A 373 2.86 -13.22 -18.26
N HIS A 374 2.21 -12.07 -18.30
CA HIS A 374 2.16 -11.16 -19.43
C HIS A 374 2.88 -9.86 -19.09
N ASP A 375 4.09 -9.67 -19.58
CA ASP A 375 4.82 -8.42 -19.40
C ASP A 375 4.20 -7.32 -20.28
N LEU A 376 3.74 -6.25 -19.63
CA LEU A 376 3.04 -5.13 -20.27
C LEU A 376 3.97 -4.03 -20.74
N GLY A 377 5.11 -3.89 -20.07
CA GLY A 377 6.12 -2.88 -20.40
C GLY A 377 7.25 -2.83 -19.39
N SER A 378 8.32 -2.16 -19.80
CA SER A 378 9.51 -1.90 -18.98
C SER A 378 9.65 -0.38 -18.78
N PHE A 379 9.84 0.05 -17.53
CA PHE A 379 9.83 1.45 -17.13
C PHE A 379 11.12 1.81 -16.41
N TYR A 380 11.86 2.76 -16.98
CA TYR A 380 13.08 3.26 -16.35
C TYR A 380 12.76 3.95 -15.03
N THR A 381 13.57 3.68 -14.02
CA THR A 381 13.56 4.35 -12.73
C THR A 381 14.89 5.06 -12.55
N ASP A 382 14.86 6.35 -12.25
CA ASP A 382 16.06 7.11 -11.99
C ASP A 382 16.75 6.57 -10.72
N PRO A 383 17.99 6.07 -10.80
CA PRO A 383 18.70 5.51 -9.65
C PRO A 383 19.09 6.56 -8.61
N ASP A 384 19.00 7.84 -8.92
CA ASP A 384 19.24 8.93 -7.96
C ASP A 384 18.00 9.16 -7.06
N LEU A 385 16.82 8.70 -7.48
CA LEU A 385 15.63 8.68 -6.63
C LEU A 385 15.69 7.46 -5.68
N ARG A 386 16.12 7.71 -4.44
CA ARG A 386 16.37 6.67 -3.44
C ARG A 386 15.53 6.86 -2.19
N LYS A 387 15.43 5.83 -1.37
CA LYS A 387 14.70 5.84 -0.10
C LYS A 387 13.29 6.40 -0.28
N GLU A 388 12.96 7.44 0.48
CA GLU A 388 11.65 8.10 0.45
C GLU A 388 11.29 8.70 -0.92
N ASN A 389 12.29 9.16 -1.68
CA ASN A 389 12.05 9.78 -3.00
C ASN A 389 11.85 8.76 -4.13
N ARG A 390 12.03 7.47 -3.85
CA ARG A 390 11.85 6.40 -4.82
C ARG A 390 10.50 6.51 -5.51
N CYS A 391 10.45 6.22 -6.80
CA CYS A 391 9.21 6.14 -7.55
C CYS A 391 8.94 4.69 -7.94
N ASP A 392 8.12 4.02 -7.16
CA ASP A 392 7.60 2.70 -7.49
C ASP A 392 6.39 2.82 -8.43
N LEU A 393 6.15 1.81 -9.27
CA LEU A 393 5.04 1.87 -10.22
C LEU A 393 3.69 1.82 -9.50
N HIS A 394 3.61 1.12 -8.36
CA HIS A 394 2.39 0.99 -7.57
C HIS A 394 1.15 0.75 -8.44
N PRO A 395 1.09 -0.35 -9.19
CA PRO A 395 0.07 -0.55 -10.19
C PRO A 395 -1.33 -0.72 -9.59
N ARG A 396 -2.31 -0.08 -10.20
CA ARG A 396 -3.70 -0.02 -9.73
C ARG A 396 -4.66 -0.29 -10.89
N TRP A 397 -5.76 -0.98 -10.61
CA TRP A 397 -6.80 -1.27 -11.58
C TRP A 397 -7.85 -0.16 -11.69
N SER A 398 -8.36 0.05 -12.91
CA SER A 398 -9.65 0.71 -13.10
C SER A 398 -10.79 -0.13 -12.52
N ARG A 399 -11.93 0.50 -12.22
CA ARG A 399 -13.08 -0.18 -11.58
C ARG A 399 -13.69 -1.29 -12.43
N ASP A 400 -13.60 -1.17 -13.73
CA ASP A 400 -14.08 -2.19 -14.69
C ASP A 400 -13.05 -3.30 -14.97
N GLY A 401 -11.82 -3.17 -14.44
CA GLY A 401 -10.74 -4.14 -14.62
C GLY A 401 -10.13 -4.15 -16.02
N ASN A 402 -10.35 -3.11 -16.82
CA ASN A 402 -9.86 -3.04 -18.21
C ASN A 402 -8.61 -2.18 -18.37
N GLN A 403 -8.27 -1.37 -17.36
CA GLN A 403 -7.12 -0.49 -17.40
C GLN A 403 -6.26 -0.65 -16.15
N ALA A 404 -4.95 -0.39 -16.30
CA ALA A 404 -3.99 -0.26 -15.21
C ALA A 404 -3.48 1.18 -15.15
N CYS A 405 -3.30 1.72 -13.93
CA CYS A 405 -2.61 2.99 -13.71
C CYS A 405 -1.33 2.75 -12.92
N ILE A 406 -0.28 3.45 -13.28
CA ILE A 406 1.01 3.44 -12.58
C ILE A 406 1.51 4.86 -12.32
N ASP A 407 2.36 5.01 -11.32
CA ASP A 407 3.22 6.18 -11.13
C ASP A 407 4.59 5.88 -11.73
N SER A 408 5.19 6.79 -12.50
CA SER A 408 6.49 6.52 -13.11
C SER A 408 7.28 7.79 -13.42
N VAL A 409 8.60 7.62 -13.50
CA VAL A 409 9.57 8.67 -13.89
C VAL A 409 10.28 8.36 -15.20
N HIS A 410 9.83 7.38 -15.96
CA HIS A 410 10.52 6.90 -17.17
C HIS A 410 10.65 7.95 -18.27
N GLU A 411 9.87 9.02 -18.23
CA GLU A 411 9.99 10.20 -19.11
C GLU A 411 10.68 11.38 -18.40
N LEU A 412 11.50 11.12 -17.38
CA LEU A 412 12.23 12.10 -16.58
C LEU A 412 11.32 13.11 -15.85
N GLN A 413 10.08 12.76 -15.62
CA GLN A 413 9.10 13.49 -14.83
C GLN A 413 8.25 12.48 -14.05
N ARG A 414 7.96 12.75 -12.78
CA ARG A 414 7.04 11.92 -11.99
C ARG A 414 5.62 12.18 -12.45
N GLN A 415 5.03 11.20 -13.13
CA GLN A 415 3.69 11.32 -13.70
C GLN A 415 2.90 10.01 -13.54
N MET A 416 1.61 10.13 -13.71
CA MET A 416 0.70 8.99 -13.76
C MET A 416 0.48 8.58 -15.22
N TYR A 417 0.36 7.27 -15.41
CA TYR A 417 0.19 6.67 -16.75
C TYR A 417 -0.92 5.62 -16.71
N VAL A 418 -1.66 5.50 -17.80
CA VAL A 418 -2.73 4.51 -17.95
C VAL A 418 -2.44 3.61 -19.15
N LEU A 419 -2.63 2.32 -18.95
CA LEU A 419 -2.49 1.27 -19.96
C LEU A 419 -3.84 0.56 -20.15
N ASP A 420 -4.25 0.32 -21.38
CA ASP A 420 -5.43 -0.50 -21.70
C ASP A 420 -5.02 -1.98 -21.78
N VAL A 421 -5.47 -2.77 -20.83
CA VAL A 421 -5.20 -4.21 -20.73
C VAL A 421 -6.40 -5.08 -21.12
N SER A 422 -7.49 -4.48 -21.59
CA SER A 422 -8.74 -5.16 -21.91
C SER A 422 -8.57 -6.33 -22.89
N HIS A 423 -7.65 -6.19 -23.85
CA HIS A 423 -7.35 -7.21 -24.86
C HIS A 423 -6.63 -8.46 -24.30
N ILE A 424 -6.02 -8.36 -23.09
CA ILE A 424 -5.38 -9.48 -22.39
C ILE A 424 -6.36 -10.13 -21.44
N VAL A 425 -7.04 -9.31 -20.62
CA VAL A 425 -7.95 -9.84 -19.59
C VAL A 425 -9.28 -10.35 -20.18
N GLY A 426 -9.48 -10.11 -21.46
CA GLY A 426 -10.71 -10.40 -22.18
C GLY A 426 -11.76 -9.33 -21.90
N THR A 427 -12.64 -9.07 -22.90
CA THR A 427 -13.87 -8.32 -22.64
C THR A 427 -14.68 -9.19 -21.69
N GLY A 428 -14.62 -8.89 -20.39
CA GLY A 428 -15.31 -9.66 -19.37
C GLY A 428 -16.75 -9.87 -19.80
N GLY A 429 -17.02 -11.07 -20.30
CA GLY A 429 -18.33 -11.45 -20.73
C GLY A 429 -19.29 -11.13 -19.59
N ARG A 430 -20.30 -10.36 -19.89
CA ARG A 430 -21.53 -10.35 -19.12
C ARG A 430 -22.07 -11.77 -19.07
N THR A 431 -21.51 -12.57 -18.20
CA THR A 431 -22.06 -13.87 -17.83
C THR A 431 -22.31 -13.83 -16.34
N ALA A 432 -23.58 -13.70 -16.06
CA ALA A 432 -24.32 -14.13 -14.90
C ALA A 432 -23.47 -14.56 -13.69
N VAL A 433 -23.73 -13.93 -12.56
CA VAL A 433 -23.66 -14.56 -11.24
C VAL A 433 -24.16 -16.00 -11.39
N ALA A 434 -23.22 -16.93 -11.45
CA ALA A 434 -23.53 -18.34 -11.36
C ALA A 434 -22.39 -19.01 -10.60
N SER A 435 -22.73 -19.34 -9.35
CA SER A 435 -22.14 -20.38 -8.51
C SER A 435 -20.66 -20.32 -8.21
N ASN A 436 -20.37 -20.17 -6.93
CA ASN A 436 -19.19 -20.69 -6.24
C ASN A 436 -18.79 -22.07 -6.80
N THR A 437 -17.98 -22.09 -7.84
CA THR A 437 -17.30 -23.30 -8.28
C THR A 437 -15.81 -23.01 -8.14
N ARG A 438 -15.23 -23.72 -7.23
CA ARG A 438 -13.84 -23.71 -6.79
C ARG A 438 -12.86 -23.52 -7.97
N ILE A 439 -12.28 -22.32 -8.08
CA ILE A 439 -11.13 -22.03 -8.93
C ILE A 439 -9.88 -22.85 -8.52
N PHE A 440 -9.99 -23.63 -7.46
CA PHE A 440 -8.87 -24.15 -6.68
C PHE A 440 -8.55 -25.64 -6.87
N ASP A 441 -9.24 -26.37 -7.73
CA ASP A 441 -9.01 -27.82 -7.87
C ASP A 441 -7.95 -28.20 -8.94
N LYS A 442 -7.10 -27.27 -9.42
CA LYS A 442 -6.14 -27.55 -10.50
C LYS A 442 -4.71 -27.03 -10.28
N PHE A 443 -4.25 -26.91 -9.03
CA PHE A 443 -2.84 -26.61 -8.79
C PHE A 443 -2.21 -27.58 -7.81
#